data_0e166f6d335e5950f4624a32ea5142d9
#
_entry.id   0e166f6d335e5950f4624a32ea5142d9
#
_cell.length_a   1.000
_cell.length_b   1.000
_cell.length_c   1.000
_cell.angle_alpha   90.00
_cell.angle_beta   90.00
_cell.angle_gamma   90.00
#
_symmetry.space_group_name_H-M   'P 1'
#
loop_
_entity.id
_entity.type
_entity.pdbx_description
1 polymer ?
#
loop_
_entity_poly.entity_id
_entity_poly.type
_entity_poly.pdbx_seq_one_letter_code
_entity_poly.pdbx_strand_id
1 'polypeptide(L)'
;MVGLNPRRRHLEQYAALFLTREALGEKGLSWISNLPKSFRLFTPDGASSLFLEHVHPIYTDEMGQKSPASGELDEQFPDQDATHQEVAQYVKESFGKIPNLLEVLSRVNAQVYLHGHNHLQYAVEIGGTLFLNPGSCGLPLDQQRGAPYTLLRYESGSFNVEERRVPYQVERVLEQTLRSPQYAEAAGWHQLNSWELRRARDCSRVFFRFLREDQERACPRTDQENNQVFHRALSRTWEYYERRTSGEW
;
A
#
# COMPACT_ATOMS: atom_id res chain seq x y z
N MET A 1 7.67 10.80 8.13
CA MET A 1 7.01 11.58 9.20
C MET A 1 7.80 12.80 9.68
N VAL A 2 9.11 12.80 9.56
CA VAL A 2 9.97 13.93 10.04
C VAL A 2 9.75 15.23 9.26
N GLY A 3 9.23 15.21 8.06
CA GLY A 3 9.04 16.39 7.20
C GLY A 3 7.61 16.92 7.07
N LEU A 4 6.69 16.58 7.97
CA LEU A 4 5.31 17.08 7.90
C LEU A 4 5.26 18.60 8.09
N ASN A 5 4.69 19.30 7.11
CA ASN A 5 4.48 20.73 7.20
C ASN A 5 3.38 21.04 8.26
N PRO A 6 3.70 21.73 9.37
CA PRO A 6 2.74 22.00 10.44
C PRO A 6 1.46 22.73 9.97
N ARG A 7 1.55 23.52 8.90
CA ARG A 7 0.39 24.23 8.31
C ARG A 7 -0.68 23.29 7.76
N ARG A 8 -0.37 21.99 7.56
CA ARG A 8 -1.32 20.98 7.07
C ARG A 8 -2.04 20.22 8.18
N ARG A 9 -1.82 20.59 9.47
CA ARG A 9 -2.41 19.90 10.64
C ARG A 9 -3.94 19.87 10.60
N HIS A 10 -4.56 20.91 10.08
CA HIS A 10 -6.01 21.06 10.02
C HIS A 10 -6.66 20.49 8.76
N LEU A 11 -5.84 19.94 7.86
CA LEU A 11 -6.36 19.24 6.69
C LEU A 11 -6.64 17.78 7.05
N GLU A 12 -7.87 17.33 6.89
CA GLU A 12 -8.30 15.96 7.22
C GLU A 12 -7.42 14.90 6.55
N GLN A 13 -6.99 15.16 5.32
CA GLN A 13 -6.07 14.30 4.58
C GLN A 13 -4.79 13.95 5.35
N TYR A 14 -4.34 14.82 6.22
CA TYR A 14 -3.08 14.64 6.97
C TYR A 14 -3.29 14.41 8.46
N ALA A 15 -4.52 14.52 8.96
CA ALA A 15 -4.84 14.45 10.39
C ALA A 15 -4.29 13.18 11.05
N ALA A 16 -4.52 12.01 10.44
CA ALA A 16 -4.03 10.73 10.96
C ALA A 16 -2.50 10.67 11.10
N LEU A 17 -1.76 11.31 10.18
CA LEU A 17 -0.28 11.37 10.26
C LEU A 17 0.19 12.24 11.44
N PHE A 18 -0.48 13.36 11.69
CA PHE A 18 -0.15 14.23 12.82
C PHE A 18 -0.48 13.55 14.16
N LEU A 19 -1.65 12.93 14.28
CA LEU A 19 -2.04 12.17 15.47
C LEU A 19 -1.07 11.01 15.76
N THR A 20 -0.65 10.28 14.72
CA THR A 20 0.36 9.23 14.86
C THR A 20 1.70 9.81 15.35
N ARG A 21 2.12 10.95 14.79
CA ARG A 21 3.34 11.64 15.21
C ARG A 21 3.27 12.08 16.68
N GLU A 22 2.16 12.67 17.08
CA GLU A 22 1.91 13.11 18.47
C GLU A 22 1.91 11.92 19.44
N ALA A 23 1.25 10.82 19.08
CA ALA A 23 1.21 9.59 19.88
C ALA A 23 2.58 8.91 20.04
N LEU A 24 3.42 8.95 19.01
CA LEU A 24 4.80 8.42 19.08
C LEU A 24 5.70 9.24 19.98
N GLY A 25 5.49 10.55 20.07
CA GLY A 25 6.33 11.46 20.80
C GLY A 25 7.80 11.49 20.30
N GLU A 26 8.63 12.29 20.95
CA GLU A 26 10.04 12.47 20.53
C GLU A 26 10.84 11.15 20.55
N LYS A 27 10.61 10.31 21.55
CA LYS A 27 11.32 9.04 21.71
C LYS A 27 10.98 8.06 20.57
N GLY A 28 9.71 7.93 20.23
CA GLY A 28 9.27 7.08 19.12
C GLY A 28 9.74 7.60 17.76
N LEU A 29 9.69 8.92 17.57
CA LEU A 29 10.18 9.55 16.34
C LEU A 29 11.70 9.40 16.18
N SER A 30 12.46 9.57 17.25
CA SER A 30 13.91 9.35 17.26
C SER A 30 14.23 7.89 16.90
N TRP A 31 13.53 6.94 17.49
CA TRP A 31 13.71 5.52 17.18
C TRP A 31 13.45 5.23 15.68
N ILE A 32 12.31 5.68 15.13
CA ILE A 32 11.97 5.48 13.72
C ILE A 32 13.00 6.14 12.79
N SER A 33 13.47 7.35 13.12
CA SER A 33 14.42 8.08 12.27
C SER A 33 15.80 7.41 12.20
N ASN A 34 16.13 6.57 13.17
CA ASN A 34 17.36 5.80 13.21
C ASN A 34 17.25 4.40 12.58
N LEU A 35 16.06 3.99 12.16
CA LEU A 35 15.92 2.72 11.44
C LEU A 35 16.60 2.79 10.07
N PRO A 36 17.31 1.74 9.66
CA PRO A 36 17.89 1.69 8.32
C PRO A 36 16.76 1.68 7.27
N LYS A 37 16.99 2.33 6.12
CA LYS A 37 16.04 2.33 5.00
C LYS A 37 15.94 0.97 4.32
N SER A 38 17.03 0.23 4.33
CA SER A 38 17.13 -1.14 3.82
C SER A 38 17.98 -1.99 4.74
N PHE A 39 17.81 -3.28 4.67
CA PHE A 39 18.53 -4.24 5.48
C PHE A 39 18.91 -5.47 4.67
N ARG A 40 20.11 -6.02 4.89
CA ARG A 40 20.57 -7.25 4.27
C ARG A 40 20.78 -8.33 5.32
N LEU A 41 20.20 -9.48 5.09
CA LEU A 41 20.42 -10.69 5.87
C LEU A 41 21.17 -11.71 5.01
N PHE A 42 22.07 -12.46 5.62
CA PHE A 42 22.72 -13.59 5.01
C PHE A 42 22.14 -14.89 5.59
N THR A 43 22.10 -15.93 4.77
CA THR A 43 21.76 -17.27 5.24
C THR A 43 22.83 -17.78 6.20
N PRO A 44 22.52 -18.74 7.09
CA PRO A 44 23.47 -19.24 8.08
C PRO A 44 24.79 -19.78 7.50
N ASP A 45 24.74 -20.31 6.28
CA ASP A 45 25.89 -20.80 5.53
C ASP A 45 26.62 -19.72 4.71
N GLY A 46 26.08 -18.48 4.70
CA GLY A 46 26.62 -17.36 3.93
C GLY A 46 26.46 -17.48 2.40
N ALA A 47 25.81 -18.55 1.91
CA ALA A 47 25.70 -18.81 0.47
C ALA A 47 24.67 -17.92 -0.24
N SER A 48 23.70 -17.41 0.50
CA SER A 48 22.60 -16.61 -0.04
C SER A 48 22.34 -15.36 0.80
N SER A 49 21.67 -14.38 0.22
CA SER A 49 21.26 -13.19 0.95
C SER A 49 19.85 -12.75 0.62
N LEU A 50 19.23 -12.10 1.60
CA LEU A 50 17.94 -11.42 1.48
C LEU A 50 18.18 -9.92 1.59
N PHE A 51 17.55 -9.15 0.72
CA PHE A 51 17.52 -7.70 0.79
C PHE A 51 16.11 -7.24 1.14
N LEU A 52 15.99 -6.43 2.18
CA LEU A 52 14.72 -5.96 2.71
C LEU A 52 14.66 -4.45 2.64
N GLU A 53 13.57 -3.92 2.13
CA GLU A 53 13.22 -2.50 2.23
C GLU A 53 11.71 -2.31 2.11
N HIS A 54 11.18 -1.18 2.58
CA HIS A 54 9.74 -0.94 2.46
C HIS A 54 9.35 -0.56 1.04
N VAL A 55 10.10 0.36 0.43
CA VAL A 55 9.86 0.82 -0.94
C VAL A 55 11.19 1.02 -1.64
N HIS A 56 11.35 0.37 -2.78
CA HIS A 56 12.55 0.55 -3.61
C HIS A 56 12.42 1.78 -4.52
N PRO A 57 13.52 2.44 -4.91
CA PRO A 57 13.51 3.51 -5.90
C PRO A 57 12.83 3.18 -7.23
N ILE A 58 12.75 1.91 -7.63
CA ILE A 58 11.97 1.48 -8.80
C ILE A 58 10.47 1.74 -8.67
N TYR A 59 9.97 1.98 -7.44
CA TYR A 59 8.59 2.36 -7.16
C TYR A 59 8.38 3.88 -7.10
N THR A 60 9.43 4.69 -7.23
CA THR A 60 9.32 6.14 -7.15
C THR A 60 9.09 6.75 -8.52
N ASP A 61 8.32 7.85 -8.55
CA ASP A 61 8.02 8.61 -9.77
C ASP A 61 9.27 9.17 -10.46
N GLU A 62 10.40 9.30 -9.76
CA GLU A 62 11.67 9.79 -10.29
C GLU A 62 12.18 8.96 -11.47
N MET A 63 11.79 7.70 -11.56
CA MET A 63 12.17 6.82 -12.66
C MET A 63 11.08 6.71 -13.73
N GLY A 64 9.92 7.37 -13.56
CA GLY A 64 8.81 7.36 -14.52
C GLY A 64 8.24 5.96 -14.77
N GLN A 65 8.37 5.05 -13.81
CA GLN A 65 8.13 3.65 -14.03
C GLN A 65 6.89 3.17 -13.31
N LYS A 66 6.15 2.33 -13.99
CA LYS A 66 4.96 1.69 -13.43
C LYS A 66 5.38 0.49 -12.59
N SER A 67 5.38 0.66 -11.27
CA SER A 67 5.44 -0.46 -10.34
C SER A 67 4.09 -1.19 -10.28
N PRO A 68 4.06 -2.45 -9.83
CA PRO A 68 2.79 -3.10 -9.53
C PRO A 68 2.00 -2.27 -8.51
N ALA A 69 0.88 -1.70 -8.94
CA ALA A 69 0.06 -0.84 -8.10
C ALA A 69 -1.30 -1.50 -7.86
N SER A 70 -1.76 -1.51 -6.60
CA SER A 70 -3.05 -2.08 -6.21
C SER A 70 -4.23 -1.47 -6.98
N GLY A 71 -4.19 -0.15 -7.23
CA GLY A 71 -5.23 0.52 -8.00
C GLY A 71 -5.27 0.15 -9.49
N GLU A 72 -4.14 -0.28 -10.08
CA GLU A 72 -4.13 -0.82 -11.45
C GLU A 72 -4.66 -2.25 -11.50
N LEU A 73 -4.40 -3.04 -10.44
CA LEU A 73 -5.02 -4.35 -10.28
C LEU A 73 -6.55 -4.23 -10.24
N ASP A 74 -7.07 -3.23 -9.50
CA ASP A 74 -8.52 -2.99 -9.42
C ASP A 74 -9.14 -2.61 -10.77
N GLU A 75 -8.41 -1.85 -11.59
CA GLU A 75 -8.84 -1.53 -12.96
C GLU A 75 -8.82 -2.75 -13.90
N GLN A 76 -7.89 -3.68 -13.70
CA GLN A 76 -7.77 -4.90 -14.51
C GLN A 76 -8.86 -5.92 -14.16
N PHE A 77 -9.28 -5.99 -12.91
CA PHE A 77 -10.31 -6.92 -12.41
C PHE A 77 -11.50 -6.14 -11.80
N PRO A 78 -12.27 -5.41 -12.65
CA PRO A 78 -13.30 -4.51 -12.15
C PRO A 78 -14.51 -5.22 -11.53
N ASP A 79 -14.93 -6.34 -12.10
CA ASP A 79 -16.22 -6.97 -11.82
C ASP A 79 -16.11 -8.24 -10.98
N GLN A 80 -14.90 -8.73 -10.78
CA GLN A 80 -14.62 -9.93 -9.98
C GLN A 80 -13.32 -9.74 -9.16
N ASP A 81 -13.18 -10.50 -8.08
CA ASP A 81 -11.96 -10.52 -7.33
C ASP A 81 -10.91 -11.36 -8.06
N ALA A 82 -9.71 -10.79 -8.25
CA ALA A 82 -8.58 -11.52 -8.81
C ALA A 82 -8.21 -12.69 -7.88
N THR A 83 -7.91 -13.81 -8.46
CA THR A 83 -7.32 -14.94 -7.74
C THR A 83 -5.87 -14.62 -7.35
N HIS A 84 -5.34 -15.30 -6.37
CA HIS A 84 -3.93 -15.14 -5.96
C HIS A 84 -2.95 -15.34 -7.14
N GLN A 85 -3.24 -16.29 -8.02
CA GLN A 85 -2.43 -16.53 -9.22
C GLN A 85 -2.50 -15.37 -10.21
N GLU A 86 -3.65 -14.76 -10.40
CA GLU A 86 -3.82 -13.57 -11.26
C GLU A 86 -3.10 -12.35 -10.69
N VAL A 87 -3.10 -12.17 -9.35
CA VAL A 87 -2.30 -11.14 -8.68
C VAL A 87 -0.81 -11.36 -8.95
N ALA A 88 -0.31 -12.57 -8.78
CA ALA A 88 1.11 -12.90 -9.03
C ALA A 88 1.47 -12.69 -10.52
N GLN A 89 0.59 -13.04 -11.45
CA GLN A 89 0.78 -12.83 -12.88
C GLN A 89 0.80 -11.33 -13.22
N TYR A 90 -0.16 -10.55 -12.70
CA TYR A 90 -0.20 -9.09 -12.85
C TYR A 90 1.11 -8.43 -12.37
N VAL A 91 1.59 -8.84 -11.20
CA VAL A 91 2.84 -8.35 -10.62
C VAL A 91 4.03 -8.66 -11.53
N LYS A 92 4.14 -9.90 -12.00
CA LYS A 92 5.21 -10.34 -12.90
C LYS A 92 5.23 -9.54 -14.22
N GLU A 93 4.07 -9.32 -14.81
CA GLU A 93 3.91 -8.52 -16.03
C GLU A 93 4.27 -7.05 -15.79
N SER A 94 3.87 -6.49 -14.64
CA SER A 94 4.18 -5.10 -14.28
C SER A 94 5.68 -4.89 -14.09
N PHE A 95 6.36 -5.79 -13.41
CA PHE A 95 7.81 -5.77 -13.28
C PHE A 95 8.51 -5.93 -14.65
N GLY A 96 7.98 -6.79 -15.53
CA GLY A 96 8.52 -6.97 -16.88
C GLY A 96 8.48 -5.72 -17.75
N LYS A 97 7.66 -4.73 -17.40
CA LYS A 97 7.57 -3.42 -18.09
C LYS A 97 8.56 -2.38 -17.55
N ILE A 98 9.31 -2.69 -16.49
CA ILE A 98 10.27 -1.77 -15.89
C ILE A 98 11.60 -1.83 -16.67
N PRO A 99 11.99 -0.76 -17.34
CA PRO A 99 13.30 -0.70 -18.00
C PRO A 99 14.43 -0.88 -16.98
N ASN A 100 15.49 -1.56 -17.38
CA ASN A 100 16.69 -1.76 -16.56
C ASN A 100 16.46 -2.51 -15.21
N LEU A 101 15.32 -3.19 -15.03
CA LEU A 101 15.06 -3.94 -13.80
C LEU A 101 16.18 -4.92 -13.48
N LEU A 102 16.66 -5.68 -14.45
CA LEU A 102 17.75 -6.65 -14.27
C LEU A 102 19.07 -5.99 -13.86
N GLU A 103 19.35 -4.77 -14.34
CA GLU A 103 20.50 -3.99 -13.91
C GLU A 103 20.39 -3.56 -12.45
N VAL A 104 19.20 -3.09 -12.03
CA VAL A 104 18.93 -2.76 -10.62
C VAL A 104 19.11 -3.99 -9.74
N LEU A 105 18.56 -5.13 -10.14
CA LEU A 105 18.67 -6.38 -9.40
C LEU A 105 20.11 -6.86 -9.28
N SER A 106 20.91 -6.72 -10.33
CA SER A 106 22.34 -7.08 -10.30
C SER A 106 23.12 -6.25 -9.28
N ARG A 107 22.75 -4.98 -9.09
CA ARG A 107 23.33 -4.10 -8.06
C ARG A 107 22.91 -4.50 -6.65
N VAL A 108 21.63 -4.89 -6.48
CA VAL A 108 21.13 -5.41 -5.21
C VAL A 108 21.81 -6.74 -4.87
N ASN A 109 22.03 -7.59 -5.84
CA ASN A 109 22.73 -8.87 -5.70
C ASN A 109 22.25 -9.66 -4.49
N ALA A 110 20.98 -10.04 -4.49
CA ALA A 110 20.33 -10.84 -3.46
C ALA A 110 19.44 -11.91 -4.11
N GLN A 111 19.36 -13.08 -3.51
CA GLN A 111 18.48 -14.16 -3.97
C GLN A 111 17.02 -13.87 -3.67
N VAL A 112 16.76 -13.18 -2.57
CA VAL A 112 15.42 -12.74 -2.19
C VAL A 112 15.39 -11.23 -2.03
N TYR A 113 14.44 -10.61 -2.70
CA TYR A 113 14.11 -9.19 -2.56
C TYR A 113 12.76 -9.07 -1.86
N LEU A 114 12.78 -8.68 -0.60
CA LEU A 114 11.60 -8.57 0.25
C LEU A 114 11.23 -7.09 0.41
N HIS A 115 9.99 -6.76 0.07
CA HIS A 115 9.50 -5.38 0.13
C HIS A 115 8.01 -5.31 0.51
N GLY A 116 7.49 -4.12 0.68
CA GLY A 116 6.09 -3.85 1.01
C GLY A 116 5.46 -2.83 0.06
N HIS A 117 4.78 -1.83 0.61
CA HIS A 117 4.27 -0.62 -0.01
C HIS A 117 2.98 -0.77 -0.81
N ASN A 118 2.90 -1.68 -1.77
CA ASN A 118 1.74 -1.80 -2.67
C ASN A 118 0.59 -2.64 -2.10
N HIS A 119 0.74 -3.22 -0.90
CA HIS A 119 -0.26 -4.00 -0.19
C HIS A 119 -0.76 -5.26 -0.93
N LEU A 120 -0.02 -5.72 -1.94
CA LEU A 120 -0.30 -6.96 -2.67
C LEU A 120 0.53 -8.10 -2.08
N GLN A 121 -0.08 -9.27 -1.82
CA GLN A 121 0.66 -10.46 -1.42
C GLN A 121 1.11 -11.22 -2.67
N TYR A 122 2.42 -11.49 -2.77
CA TYR A 122 2.99 -12.28 -3.86
C TYR A 122 4.40 -12.77 -3.59
N ALA A 123 4.75 -13.86 -4.26
CA ALA A 123 6.10 -14.36 -4.41
C ALA A 123 6.31 -14.70 -5.88
N VAL A 124 7.16 -13.95 -6.58
CA VAL A 124 7.41 -14.12 -8.02
C VAL A 124 8.90 -14.10 -8.31
N GLU A 125 9.35 -14.97 -9.20
CA GLU A 125 10.74 -14.99 -9.63
C GLU A 125 10.95 -14.14 -10.90
N ILE A 126 11.94 -13.24 -10.84
CA ILE A 126 12.29 -12.34 -11.93
C ILE A 126 13.81 -12.26 -12.04
N GLY A 127 14.36 -12.69 -13.16
CA GLY A 127 15.80 -12.63 -13.40
C GLY A 127 16.65 -13.41 -12.39
N GLY A 128 16.14 -14.50 -11.85
CA GLY A 128 16.80 -15.33 -10.84
C GLY A 128 16.73 -14.77 -9.41
N THR A 129 15.98 -13.69 -9.19
CA THR A 129 15.69 -13.14 -7.86
C THR A 129 14.23 -13.39 -7.49
N LEU A 130 14.01 -13.91 -6.31
CA LEU A 130 12.67 -14.07 -5.73
C LEU A 130 12.21 -12.74 -5.15
N PHE A 131 11.23 -12.10 -5.80
CA PHE A 131 10.51 -10.95 -5.27
C PHE A 131 9.39 -11.42 -4.36
N LEU A 132 9.40 -10.92 -3.13
CA LEU A 132 8.45 -11.30 -2.12
C LEU A 132 7.85 -10.07 -1.46
N ASN A 133 6.54 -9.96 -1.48
CA ASN A 133 5.78 -9.02 -0.67
C ASN A 133 4.77 -9.80 0.17
N PRO A 134 4.83 -9.74 1.52
CA PRO A 134 3.91 -10.48 2.37
C PRO A 134 2.48 -9.88 2.36
N GLY A 135 2.25 -8.79 1.64
CA GLY A 135 1.01 -8.04 1.65
C GLY A 135 0.85 -7.14 2.87
N SER A 136 -0.35 -6.70 3.12
CA SER A 136 -0.69 -5.85 4.25
C SER A 136 -1.70 -6.52 5.18
N CYS A 137 -1.31 -6.85 6.39
CA CYS A 137 -2.23 -7.46 7.35
C CYS A 137 -3.33 -6.50 7.85
N GLY A 138 -3.11 -5.18 7.77
CA GLY A 138 -4.06 -4.17 8.22
C GLY A 138 -4.90 -3.55 7.10
N LEU A 139 -4.42 -3.59 5.85
CA LEU A 139 -5.12 -3.05 4.69
C LEU A 139 -4.70 -3.82 3.43
N PRO A 140 -5.17 -5.07 3.24
CA PRO A 140 -4.91 -5.80 2.01
C PRO A 140 -5.63 -5.12 0.84
N LEU A 141 -4.94 -4.97 -0.29
CA LEU A 141 -5.47 -4.32 -1.49
C LEU A 141 -5.31 -5.22 -2.74
N ASP A 142 -5.16 -6.50 -2.52
CA ASP A 142 -4.96 -7.54 -3.53
C ASP A 142 -6.24 -8.32 -3.89
N GLN A 143 -7.40 -7.75 -3.52
CA GLN A 143 -8.73 -8.34 -3.71
C GLN A 143 -8.93 -9.68 -2.96
N GLN A 144 -8.01 -10.00 -2.03
CA GLN A 144 -8.06 -11.19 -1.20
C GLN A 144 -8.30 -10.79 0.27
N ARG A 145 -9.42 -11.18 0.84
CA ARG A 145 -9.78 -10.82 2.22
C ARG A 145 -8.94 -11.57 3.26
N GLY A 146 -8.78 -10.97 4.43
CA GLY A 146 -8.01 -11.50 5.56
C GLY A 146 -6.61 -10.90 5.64
N ALA A 147 -5.89 -11.19 6.73
CA ALA A 147 -4.54 -10.72 7.00
C ALA A 147 -3.51 -11.62 6.35
N PRO A 148 -2.81 -11.17 5.28
CA PRO A 148 -1.78 -11.96 4.63
C PRO A 148 -0.49 -11.98 5.48
N TYR A 149 0.23 -13.10 5.39
CA TYR A 149 1.60 -13.22 5.85
C TYR A 149 2.32 -14.31 5.05
N THR A 150 3.64 -14.27 5.06
CA THR A 150 4.46 -15.22 4.30
C THR A 150 5.50 -15.85 5.19
N LEU A 151 5.61 -17.17 5.12
CA LEU A 151 6.70 -17.93 5.72
C LEU A 151 7.78 -18.16 4.66
N LEU A 152 8.97 -17.65 4.93
CA LEU A 152 10.14 -17.88 4.10
C LEU A 152 11.11 -18.78 4.87
N ARG A 153 11.37 -19.98 4.36
CA ARG A 153 12.29 -20.94 4.94
C ARG A 153 13.50 -21.12 4.04
N TYR A 154 14.67 -21.20 4.64
CA TYR A 154 15.90 -21.55 3.94
C TYR A 154 16.35 -22.93 4.38
N GLU A 155 16.37 -23.87 3.46
CA GLU A 155 16.74 -25.27 3.71
C GLU A 155 17.52 -25.82 2.53
N SER A 156 18.63 -26.47 2.82
CA SER A 156 19.47 -27.16 1.80
C SER A 156 19.87 -26.29 0.60
N GLY A 157 20.18 -25.00 0.86
CA GLY A 157 20.64 -24.07 -0.17
C GLY A 157 19.52 -23.41 -0.98
N SER A 158 18.25 -23.63 -0.64
CA SER A 158 17.10 -23.08 -1.35
C SER A 158 16.10 -22.39 -0.43
N PHE A 159 15.37 -21.41 -0.98
CA PHE A 159 14.27 -20.75 -0.30
C PHE A 159 12.94 -21.41 -0.65
N ASN A 160 12.15 -21.74 0.38
CA ASN A 160 10.78 -22.21 0.27
C ASN A 160 9.84 -21.15 0.77
N VAL A 161 8.83 -20.81 -0.03
CA VAL A 161 7.83 -19.80 0.27
C VAL A 161 6.49 -20.44 0.53
N GLU A 162 5.84 -20.02 1.61
CA GLU A 162 4.48 -20.42 1.93
C GLU A 162 3.66 -19.15 2.25
N GLU A 163 2.80 -18.77 1.33
CA GLU A 163 1.90 -17.62 1.49
C GLU A 163 0.65 -18.07 2.22
N ARG A 164 0.30 -17.36 3.26
CA ARG A 164 -0.85 -17.67 4.13
C ARG A 164 -1.70 -16.44 4.36
N ARG A 165 -2.97 -16.68 4.77
CA ARG A 165 -3.90 -15.62 5.08
C ARG A 165 -4.79 -16.05 6.23
N VAL A 166 -4.96 -15.16 7.22
CA VAL A 166 -5.79 -15.40 8.40
C VAL A 166 -7.07 -14.57 8.28
N PRO A 167 -8.25 -15.20 8.29
CA PRO A 167 -9.50 -14.44 8.35
C PRO A 167 -9.64 -13.73 9.71
N TYR A 168 -10.19 -12.52 9.70
CA TYR A 168 -10.51 -11.76 10.90
C TYR A 168 -11.83 -10.98 10.72
N GLN A 169 -12.38 -10.49 11.83
CA GLN A 169 -13.65 -9.78 11.83
C GLN A 169 -13.43 -8.30 11.44
N VAL A 170 -13.50 -7.99 10.16
CA VAL A 170 -13.31 -6.64 9.61
C VAL A 170 -14.23 -5.63 10.30
N GLU A 171 -15.53 -5.93 10.42
CA GLU A 171 -16.50 -5.00 11.03
C GLU A 171 -16.15 -4.66 12.48
N ARG A 172 -15.63 -5.62 13.26
CA ARG A 172 -15.17 -5.35 14.62
C ARG A 172 -13.99 -4.38 14.66
N VAL A 173 -13.06 -4.49 13.71
CA VAL A 173 -11.93 -3.54 13.58
C VAL A 173 -12.45 -2.15 13.25
N LEU A 174 -13.39 -2.06 12.30
CA LEU A 174 -13.99 -0.79 11.90
C LEU A 174 -14.78 -0.13 13.03
N GLU A 175 -15.56 -0.91 13.80
CA GLU A 175 -16.26 -0.42 15.01
C GLU A 175 -15.28 0.14 16.05
N GLN A 176 -14.15 -0.51 16.25
CA GLN A 176 -13.09 0.00 17.15
C GLN A 176 -12.48 1.30 16.62
N THR A 177 -12.27 1.41 15.30
CA THR A 177 -11.77 2.62 14.66
C THR A 177 -12.71 3.81 14.87
N LEU A 178 -14.03 3.60 14.75
CA LEU A 178 -15.03 4.64 15.01
C LEU A 178 -14.96 5.24 16.43
N ARG A 179 -14.46 4.47 17.38
CA ARG A 179 -14.29 4.90 18.80
C ARG A 179 -12.93 5.53 19.06
N SER A 180 -12.05 5.56 18.06
CA SER A 180 -10.70 6.13 18.23
C SER A 180 -10.72 7.66 18.15
N PRO A 181 -9.85 8.35 18.90
CA PRO A 181 -9.71 9.80 18.77
C PRO A 181 -9.34 10.24 17.35
N GLN A 182 -8.62 9.40 16.60
CA GLN A 182 -8.25 9.68 15.23
C GLN A 182 -9.45 9.79 14.31
N TYR A 183 -10.54 9.07 14.60
CA TYR A 183 -11.74 9.13 13.77
C TYR A 183 -12.34 10.54 13.72
N ALA A 184 -12.40 11.23 14.87
CA ALA A 184 -12.98 12.56 14.94
C ALA A 184 -12.27 13.60 14.05
N GLU A 185 -10.96 13.42 13.82
CA GLU A 185 -10.14 14.34 13.04
C GLU A 185 -9.90 13.89 11.58
N ALA A 186 -10.17 12.64 11.27
CA ALA A 186 -9.89 12.03 9.97
C ALA A 186 -11.04 11.11 9.49
N ALA A 187 -12.28 11.51 9.72
CA ALA A 187 -13.48 10.70 9.45
C ALA A 187 -13.57 10.26 7.99
N GLY A 188 -13.33 11.15 7.05
CA GLY A 188 -13.38 10.82 5.63
C GLY A 188 -12.26 9.88 5.18
N TRP A 189 -11.06 10.01 5.76
CA TRP A 189 -9.97 9.07 5.50
C TRP A 189 -10.28 7.68 6.03
N HIS A 190 -10.86 7.61 7.23
CA HIS A 190 -11.34 6.34 7.79
C HIS A 190 -12.48 5.72 6.98
N GLN A 191 -13.35 6.55 6.41
CA GLN A 191 -14.41 6.07 5.51
C GLN A 191 -13.82 5.41 4.26
N LEU A 192 -12.83 6.03 3.61
CA LEU A 192 -12.13 5.46 2.47
C LEU A 192 -11.46 4.12 2.83
N ASN A 193 -10.64 4.10 3.89
CA ASN A 193 -9.95 2.89 4.35
C ASN A 193 -10.93 1.78 4.78
N SER A 194 -12.07 2.14 5.38
CA SER A 194 -13.10 1.17 5.74
C SER A 194 -13.67 0.46 4.52
N TRP A 195 -13.80 1.19 3.45
CA TRP A 195 -14.29 0.67 2.19
C TRP A 195 -13.28 -0.25 1.52
N GLU A 196 -12.01 0.16 1.49
CA GLU A 196 -10.90 -0.64 1.01
C GLU A 196 -10.76 -1.94 1.81
N LEU A 197 -10.84 -1.85 3.15
CA LEU A 197 -10.70 -3.01 4.03
C LEU A 197 -11.83 -4.03 3.86
N ARG A 198 -13.08 -3.58 3.69
CA ARG A 198 -14.22 -4.47 3.43
C ARG A 198 -14.10 -5.23 2.13
N ARG A 199 -13.50 -4.62 1.13
CA ARG A 199 -13.43 -5.16 -0.23
C ARG A 199 -12.07 -5.74 -0.59
N ALA A 200 -11.05 -5.45 0.22
CA ALA A 200 -9.65 -5.73 -0.11
C ALA A 200 -9.22 -5.11 -1.45
N ARG A 201 -9.77 -3.92 -1.79
CA ARG A 201 -9.58 -3.23 -3.07
C ARG A 201 -9.07 -1.81 -2.86
N ASP A 202 -8.21 -1.34 -3.75
CA ASP A 202 -7.67 0.02 -3.73
C ASP A 202 -8.66 1.01 -4.34
N CYS A 203 -9.28 1.81 -3.47
CA CYS A 203 -10.15 2.91 -3.88
C CYS A 203 -9.40 4.26 -3.92
N SER A 204 -8.20 4.31 -3.36
CA SER A 204 -7.43 5.55 -3.21
C SER A 204 -7.04 6.18 -4.55
N ARG A 205 -6.74 5.36 -5.57
CA ARG A 205 -6.41 5.86 -6.92
C ARG A 205 -7.54 6.68 -7.54
N VAL A 206 -8.77 6.18 -7.46
CA VAL A 206 -9.97 6.91 -7.95
C VAL A 206 -10.21 8.13 -7.11
N PHE A 207 -10.09 8.01 -5.79
CA PHE A 207 -10.23 9.12 -4.86
C PHE A 207 -9.23 10.25 -5.16
N PHE A 208 -7.95 9.97 -5.30
CA PHE A 208 -6.93 10.99 -5.59
C PHE A 208 -7.09 11.60 -6.98
N ARG A 209 -7.62 10.87 -7.96
CA ARG A 209 -8.01 11.46 -9.25
C ARG A 209 -9.08 12.51 -9.06
N PHE A 210 -10.19 12.19 -8.39
CA PHE A 210 -11.27 13.14 -8.12
C PHE A 210 -10.84 14.30 -7.23
N LEU A 211 -10.00 14.03 -6.22
CA LEU A 211 -9.45 15.08 -5.37
C LEU A 211 -8.64 16.09 -6.17
N ARG A 212 -7.78 15.64 -7.08
CA ARG A 212 -7.01 16.53 -7.95
C ARG A 212 -7.89 17.36 -8.87
N GLU A 213 -8.83 16.72 -9.56
CA GLU A 213 -9.80 17.42 -10.43
C GLU A 213 -10.59 18.49 -9.67
N ASP A 214 -11.05 18.19 -8.48
CA ASP A 214 -11.84 19.10 -7.66
C ASP A 214 -10.98 20.22 -7.05
N GLN A 215 -9.72 19.95 -6.72
CA GLN A 215 -8.75 20.98 -6.30
C GLN A 215 -8.43 21.95 -7.43
N GLU A 216 -8.19 21.46 -8.64
CA GLU A 216 -7.93 22.28 -9.83
C GLU A 216 -9.14 23.17 -10.17
N ARG A 217 -10.36 22.62 -10.06
CA ARG A 217 -11.61 23.35 -10.35
C ARG A 217 -11.96 24.38 -9.30
N ALA A 218 -11.80 24.05 -8.01
CA ALA A 218 -12.20 24.91 -6.90
C ALA A 218 -11.13 25.93 -6.49
N CYS A 219 -9.84 25.65 -6.75
CA CYS A 219 -8.70 26.46 -6.33
C CYS A 219 -8.77 26.87 -4.85
N PRO A 220 -8.92 25.92 -3.89
CA PRO A 220 -9.19 26.24 -2.50
C PRO A 220 -8.04 27.02 -1.86
N ARG A 221 -8.36 28.03 -1.06
CA ARG A 221 -7.42 28.95 -0.41
C ARG A 221 -7.37 28.79 1.11
N THR A 222 -8.42 28.18 1.70
CA THR A 222 -8.54 27.95 3.14
C THR A 222 -8.56 26.45 3.46
N ASP A 223 -8.27 26.09 4.71
CA ASP A 223 -8.37 24.71 5.17
C ASP A 223 -9.80 24.18 5.09
N GLN A 224 -10.79 25.04 5.38
CA GLN A 224 -12.20 24.68 5.25
C GLN A 224 -12.57 24.34 3.80
N GLU A 225 -12.15 25.14 2.82
CA GLU A 225 -12.37 24.86 1.41
C GLU A 225 -11.67 23.60 0.96
N ASN A 226 -10.42 23.36 1.42
CA ASN A 226 -9.69 22.12 1.14
C ASN A 226 -10.41 20.89 1.69
N ASN A 227 -10.93 20.95 2.93
CA ASN A 227 -11.71 19.86 3.52
C ASN A 227 -13.04 19.63 2.78
N GLN A 228 -13.71 20.69 2.30
CA GLN A 228 -14.89 20.55 1.46
C GLN A 228 -14.59 19.86 0.12
N VAL A 229 -13.46 20.20 -0.50
CA VAL A 229 -12.99 19.54 -1.73
C VAL A 229 -12.68 18.07 -1.46
N PHE A 230 -12.04 17.76 -0.34
CA PHE A 230 -11.76 16.40 0.09
C PHE A 230 -13.04 15.55 0.23
N HIS A 231 -14.06 16.07 0.94
CA HIS A 231 -15.34 15.37 1.10
C HIS A 231 -16.13 15.23 -0.20
N ARG A 232 -16.02 16.19 -1.11
CA ARG A 232 -16.61 16.07 -2.45
C ARG A 232 -15.97 14.93 -3.24
N ALA A 233 -14.65 14.84 -3.20
CA ALA A 233 -13.92 13.74 -3.85
C ALA A 233 -14.30 12.38 -3.27
N LEU A 234 -14.51 12.29 -1.96
CA LEU A 234 -15.03 11.08 -1.31
C LEU A 234 -16.40 10.68 -1.84
N SER A 235 -17.35 11.64 -1.91
CA SER A 235 -18.70 11.38 -2.42
C SER A 235 -18.66 10.90 -3.88
N ARG A 236 -17.87 11.55 -4.73
CA ARG A 236 -17.66 11.14 -6.12
C ARG A 236 -17.04 9.75 -6.24
N THR A 237 -16.12 9.40 -5.35
CA THR A 237 -15.51 8.07 -5.30
C THR A 237 -16.55 7.02 -4.94
N TRP A 238 -17.39 7.32 -3.95
CA TRP A 238 -18.50 6.46 -3.55
C TRP A 238 -19.46 6.22 -4.71
N GLU A 239 -19.98 7.26 -5.35
CA GLU A 239 -20.87 7.18 -6.51
C GLU A 239 -20.26 6.38 -7.67
N TYR A 240 -18.96 6.56 -7.92
CA TYR A 240 -18.23 5.81 -8.94
C TYR A 240 -18.31 4.30 -8.69
N TYR A 241 -18.06 3.87 -7.47
CA TYR A 241 -18.07 2.45 -7.15
C TYR A 241 -19.49 1.88 -6.94
N GLU A 242 -20.46 2.67 -6.54
CA GLU A 242 -21.87 2.25 -6.50
C GLU A 242 -22.40 1.95 -7.89
N ARG A 243 -22.17 2.83 -8.87
CA ARG A 243 -22.57 2.61 -10.26
C ARG A 243 -21.91 1.35 -10.85
N ARG A 244 -20.64 1.13 -10.51
CA ARG A 244 -19.91 -0.04 -10.95
C ARG A 244 -20.49 -1.34 -10.41
N THR A 245 -20.97 -1.34 -9.17
CA THR A 245 -21.60 -2.52 -8.55
C THR A 245 -23.04 -2.73 -9.01
N SER A 246 -23.76 -1.69 -9.43
CA SER A 246 -25.12 -1.79 -9.99
C SER A 246 -25.17 -2.14 -11.48
N GLY A 247 -24.02 -2.13 -12.18
CA GLY A 247 -23.95 -2.34 -13.63
C GLY A 247 -24.43 -1.13 -14.45
N GLU A 248 -24.60 0.03 -13.85
CA GLU A 248 -24.99 1.29 -14.49
C GLU A 248 -23.73 2.06 -14.96
N TRP A 249 -23.20 1.69 -16.12
CA TRP A 249 -22.09 2.42 -16.80
C TRP A 249 -22.60 3.32 -17.90
#